data_38549bbdb6e6646bbc56f23288808b8c
#
_entry.id   38549bbdb6e6646bbc56f23288808b8c
#
_cell.length_a   1.000
_cell.length_b   1.000
_cell.length_c   1.000
_cell.angle_alpha   90.00
_cell.angle_beta   90.00
_cell.angle_gamma   90.00
#
_symmetry.space_group_name_H-M   'P 1'
#
loop_
_entity.id
_entity.type
_entity.pdbx_description
1 polymer ?
#
loop_
_entity_poly.entity_id
_entity_poly.type
_entity_poly.pdbx_seq_one_letter_code
_entity_poly.pdbx_strand_id
1 'polypeptide(L)'
;MSQENVEIVRSIYEAFNRRDWDAAFRDQHPDVELTTPPGGPRSGTYRGRLECQRYVQEWLTPFEASTVEPEELFESGDQVAVVLKVQARPKDSSAEIEIRIGQLWAFRDGKALSLRIFPEPEKALEAAGLSE
;
A
#
# COMPACT_ATOMS: atom_id res chain seq x y z
N MET A 1 -6.68 -5.93 18.65
CA MET A 1 -7.29 -4.63 18.67
C MET A 1 -6.88 -3.86 17.44
N SER A 2 -7.79 -3.05 17.07
CA SER A 2 -7.72 -2.39 15.80
C SER A 2 -6.66 -1.29 15.73
N GLN A 3 -6.37 -0.65 16.84
CA GLN A 3 -5.33 0.37 16.88
C GLN A 3 -3.97 -0.21 16.48
N GLU A 4 -3.75 -1.48 16.81
CA GLU A 4 -2.49 -2.12 16.46
C GLU A 4 -2.34 -2.28 14.96
N ASN A 5 -3.43 -2.61 14.27
CA ASN A 5 -3.36 -2.76 12.81
C ASN A 5 -3.07 -1.42 12.13
N VAL A 6 -3.68 -0.35 12.62
CA VAL A 6 -3.40 0.98 12.09
C VAL A 6 -1.92 1.32 12.26
N GLU A 7 -1.35 1.01 13.40
CA GLU A 7 0.04 1.33 13.65
C GLU A 7 0.98 0.50 12.78
N ILE A 8 0.61 -0.77 12.55
CA ILE A 8 1.40 -1.59 11.65
C ILE A 8 1.40 -0.99 10.24
N VAL A 9 0.23 -0.55 9.77
CA VAL A 9 0.15 0.07 8.44
C VAL A 9 1.01 1.32 8.37
N ARG A 10 0.97 2.17 9.39
CA ARG A 10 1.83 3.36 9.40
C ARG A 10 3.30 2.99 9.35
N SER A 11 3.70 1.98 10.11
CA SER A 11 5.11 1.59 10.13
C SER A 11 5.55 1.00 8.80
N ILE A 12 4.63 0.32 8.09
CA ILE A 12 4.95 -0.20 6.76
C ILE A 12 5.27 0.94 5.81
N TYR A 13 4.46 2.00 5.81
CA TYR A 13 4.72 3.14 4.93
C TYR A 13 6.01 3.85 5.31
N GLU A 14 6.30 3.98 6.59
CA GLU A 14 7.54 4.60 7.02
C GLU A 14 8.75 3.80 6.54
N ALA A 15 8.68 2.48 6.65
CA ALA A 15 9.75 1.62 6.18
C ALA A 15 9.88 1.70 4.66
N PHE A 16 8.76 1.75 3.95
CA PHE A 16 8.77 1.93 2.51
C PHE A 16 9.52 3.21 2.13
N ASN A 17 9.24 4.30 2.83
CA ASN A 17 9.88 5.58 2.52
C ASN A 17 11.39 5.54 2.78
N ARG A 18 11.82 4.72 3.74
CA ARG A 18 13.24 4.53 4.01
C ARG A 18 13.88 3.49 3.11
N ARG A 19 13.09 2.81 2.30
CA ARG A 19 13.55 1.69 1.46
C ARG A 19 14.09 0.55 2.30
N ASP A 20 13.55 0.40 3.51
CA ASP A 20 13.90 -0.68 4.43
C ASP A 20 12.92 -1.83 4.22
N TRP A 21 13.26 -2.68 3.25
CA TRP A 21 12.34 -3.73 2.83
C TRP A 21 12.13 -4.79 3.90
N ASP A 22 13.16 -5.09 4.68
CA ASP A 22 12.99 -6.04 5.77
C ASP A 22 11.95 -5.52 6.77
N ALA A 23 12.03 -4.24 7.12
CA ALA A 23 11.06 -3.67 8.05
C ALA A 23 9.68 -3.58 7.42
N ALA A 24 9.60 -3.23 6.13
CA ALA A 24 8.32 -3.07 5.46
C ALA A 24 7.54 -4.38 5.40
N PHE A 25 8.23 -5.51 5.28
CA PHE A 25 7.57 -6.80 5.15
C PHE A 25 7.57 -7.64 6.42
N ARG A 26 8.17 -7.11 7.50
CA ARG A 26 8.25 -7.87 8.76
C ARG A 26 6.88 -8.25 9.29
N ASP A 27 5.94 -7.33 9.23
CA ASP A 27 4.59 -7.56 9.77
C ASP A 27 3.60 -7.96 8.69
N GLN A 28 4.09 -8.40 7.55
CA GLN A 28 3.26 -8.96 6.50
C GLN A 28 3.38 -10.47 6.52
N HIS A 29 2.25 -11.14 6.35
CA HIS A 29 2.19 -12.59 6.40
C HIS A 29 3.08 -13.18 5.29
N PRO A 30 3.72 -14.36 5.51
CA PRO A 30 4.49 -14.97 4.43
C PRO A 30 3.70 -15.22 3.16
N ASP A 31 2.37 -15.41 3.28
CA ASP A 31 1.50 -15.63 2.14
C ASP A 31 0.76 -14.36 1.73
N VAL A 32 1.26 -13.18 2.08
CA VAL A 32 0.61 -11.93 1.77
C VAL A 32 0.34 -11.80 0.27
N GLU A 33 -0.82 -11.23 -0.07
CA GLU A 33 -1.21 -11.01 -1.45
C GLU A 33 -1.40 -9.53 -1.70
N LEU A 34 -0.86 -9.07 -2.81
CA LEU A 34 -1.03 -7.69 -3.26
C LEU A 34 -1.77 -7.71 -4.57
N THR A 35 -2.94 -7.04 -4.64
CA THR A 35 -3.74 -6.98 -5.84
C THR A 35 -3.77 -5.54 -6.35
N THR A 36 -3.42 -5.39 -7.61
CA THR A 36 -3.36 -4.08 -8.25
C THR A 36 -4.63 -3.82 -9.04
N PRO A 37 -4.90 -2.55 -9.41
CA PRO A 37 -6.06 -2.26 -10.24
C PRO A 37 -5.96 -2.97 -11.59
N PRO A 38 -7.08 -3.37 -12.18
CA PRO A 38 -7.06 -4.01 -13.49
C PRO A 38 -6.67 -3.03 -14.59
N GLY A 39 -6.17 -3.56 -15.70
CA GLY A 39 -5.96 -2.80 -16.90
C GLY A 39 -4.55 -2.31 -17.14
N GLY A 40 -3.66 -2.37 -16.17
CA GLY A 40 -2.28 -1.95 -16.35
C GLY A 40 -1.38 -3.08 -16.77
N PRO A 41 -0.19 -2.79 -17.26
CA PRO A 41 0.75 -3.83 -17.67
C PRO A 41 1.22 -4.71 -16.52
N ARG A 42 1.13 -4.20 -15.30
CA ARG A 42 1.52 -4.98 -14.12
C ARG A 42 0.33 -5.34 -13.26
N SER A 43 -0.88 -5.30 -13.82
CA SER A 43 -2.07 -5.61 -13.05
C SER A 43 -2.08 -7.11 -12.72
N GLY A 44 -2.71 -7.42 -11.59
CA GLY A 44 -2.84 -8.79 -11.15
C GLY A 44 -2.64 -8.94 -9.66
N THR A 45 -2.45 -10.17 -9.24
CA THR A 45 -2.22 -10.49 -7.83
C THR A 45 -0.82 -11.06 -7.67
N TYR A 46 -0.09 -10.50 -6.74
CA TYR A 46 1.27 -10.94 -6.40
C TYR A 46 1.21 -11.64 -5.05
N ARG A 47 1.82 -12.80 -4.94
CA ARG A 47 1.71 -13.64 -3.75
C ARG A 47 3.06 -13.87 -3.11
N GLY A 48 3.08 -13.72 -1.78
CA GLY A 48 4.28 -13.93 -1.01
C GLY A 48 5.11 -12.67 -0.91
N ARG A 49 5.91 -12.61 0.16
CA ARG A 49 6.68 -11.40 0.43
C ARG A 49 7.63 -11.05 -0.70
N LEU A 50 8.27 -12.07 -1.28
CA LEU A 50 9.27 -11.80 -2.32
C LEU A 50 8.64 -11.20 -3.57
N GLU A 51 7.52 -11.79 -4.03
CA GLU A 51 6.85 -11.25 -5.21
C GLU A 51 6.31 -9.86 -4.96
N CYS A 52 5.74 -9.64 -3.78
CA CYS A 52 5.21 -8.33 -3.45
C CYS A 52 6.32 -7.29 -3.39
N GLN A 53 7.46 -7.66 -2.82
CA GLN A 53 8.60 -6.76 -2.75
C GLN A 53 9.11 -6.43 -4.14
N ARG A 54 9.19 -7.42 -5.01
CA ARG A 54 9.63 -7.20 -6.39
C ARG A 54 8.71 -6.23 -7.10
N TYR A 55 7.39 -6.41 -6.94
CA TYR A 55 6.43 -5.51 -7.55
C TYR A 55 6.68 -4.08 -7.09
N VAL A 56 6.84 -3.88 -5.79
CA VAL A 56 7.04 -2.55 -5.23
C VAL A 56 8.32 -1.94 -5.77
N GLN A 57 9.40 -2.71 -5.81
CA GLN A 57 10.68 -2.20 -6.29
C GLN A 57 10.62 -1.86 -7.78
N GLU A 58 9.92 -2.67 -8.58
CA GLU A 58 9.77 -2.37 -9.99
C GLU A 58 8.92 -1.13 -10.21
N TRP A 59 7.91 -0.94 -9.36
CA TRP A 59 7.07 0.26 -9.43
C TRP A 59 7.91 1.53 -9.19
N LEU A 60 8.92 1.43 -8.33
CA LEU A 60 9.76 2.58 -8.02
C LEU A 60 10.81 2.88 -9.08
N THR A 61 11.09 1.94 -9.97
CA THR A 61 12.19 2.06 -10.91
C THR A 61 12.12 3.33 -11.77
N PRO A 62 10.95 3.76 -12.30
CA PRO A 62 10.92 4.95 -13.14
C PRO A 62 11.11 6.27 -12.40
N PHE A 63 11.17 6.24 -11.07
CA PHE A 63 11.17 7.46 -10.28
C PHE A 63 12.51 7.69 -9.62
N GLU A 64 12.94 8.95 -9.65
CA GLU A 64 14.16 9.35 -8.93
C GLU A 64 13.88 9.49 -7.44
N ALA A 65 12.67 9.92 -7.10
CA ALA A 65 12.24 10.06 -5.72
C ALA A 65 10.77 9.70 -5.64
N SER A 66 10.37 9.05 -4.55
CA SER A 66 8.96 8.72 -4.31
C SER A 66 8.75 8.54 -2.83
N THR A 67 7.68 9.14 -2.32
CA THR A 67 7.27 8.96 -0.93
C THR A 67 5.78 8.75 -0.88
N VAL A 68 5.34 8.09 0.19
CA VAL A 68 3.92 7.88 0.44
C VAL A 68 3.60 8.41 1.82
N GLU A 69 2.39 8.94 1.97
CA GLU A 69 1.94 9.50 3.23
C GLU A 69 0.48 9.15 3.43
N PRO A 70 0.14 8.37 4.49
CA PRO A 70 -1.27 8.10 4.76
C PRO A 70 -1.92 9.37 5.30
N GLU A 71 -2.91 9.87 4.57
CA GLU A 71 -3.64 11.05 5.00
C GLU A 71 -4.82 10.70 5.89
N GLU A 72 -5.47 9.57 5.61
CA GLU A 72 -6.58 9.09 6.41
C GLU A 72 -6.47 7.58 6.53
N LEU A 73 -6.71 7.08 7.73
CA LEU A 73 -6.73 5.65 7.99
C LEU A 73 -8.02 5.33 8.71
N PHE A 74 -8.77 4.37 8.17
CA PHE A 74 -10.07 3.98 8.71
C PHE A 74 -10.04 2.49 9.02
N GLU A 75 -10.49 2.17 10.20
CA GLU A 75 -10.49 0.79 10.65
C GLU A 75 -11.87 0.20 10.50
N SER A 76 -11.94 -1.04 10.03
CA SER A 76 -13.21 -1.74 9.85
C SER A 76 -12.95 -3.22 10.08
N GLY A 77 -13.22 -3.68 11.32
CA GLY A 77 -12.92 -5.07 11.68
C GLY A 77 -11.44 -5.36 11.54
N ASP A 78 -11.12 -6.37 10.75
CA ASP A 78 -9.72 -6.74 10.52
C ASP A 78 -9.11 -6.02 9.33
N GLN A 79 -9.74 -4.94 8.88
CA GLN A 79 -9.29 -4.22 7.71
C GLN A 79 -8.93 -2.79 8.07
N VAL A 80 -7.98 -2.23 7.33
CA VAL A 80 -7.62 -0.82 7.43
C VAL A 80 -7.68 -0.23 6.02
N ALA A 81 -8.55 0.74 5.82
CA ALA A 81 -8.65 1.46 4.56
C ALA A 81 -7.83 2.75 4.67
N VAL A 82 -7.10 3.07 3.62
CA VAL A 82 -6.16 4.18 3.64
C VAL A 82 -6.41 5.09 2.46
N VAL A 83 -6.45 6.39 2.71
CA VAL A 83 -6.28 7.39 1.67
C VAL A 83 -4.81 7.74 1.67
N LEU A 84 -4.11 7.38 0.60
CA LEU A 84 -2.66 7.48 0.54
C LEU A 84 -2.26 8.54 -0.47
N LYS A 85 -1.47 9.51 -0.01
CA LYS A 85 -0.87 10.49 -0.90
C LYS A 85 0.45 9.95 -1.40
N VAL A 86 0.61 9.96 -2.72
CA VAL A 86 1.84 9.52 -3.37
C VAL A 86 2.47 10.71 -4.04
N GLN A 87 3.72 10.99 -3.70
CA GLN A 87 4.50 12.04 -4.36
C GLN A 87 5.68 11.38 -5.03
N ALA A 88 5.90 11.73 -6.30
CA ALA A 88 6.96 11.08 -7.06
C ALA A 88 7.56 12.06 -8.05
N ARG A 89 8.84 11.88 -8.32
CA ARG A 89 9.54 12.63 -9.37
C ARG A 89 10.14 11.62 -10.33
N PRO A 90 9.67 11.62 -11.60
CA PRO A 90 10.25 10.70 -12.58
C PRO A 90 11.71 11.01 -12.84
N LYS A 91 12.46 9.98 -13.24
CA LYS A 91 13.82 10.17 -13.71
C LYS A 91 13.77 11.05 -14.96
N ASP A 92 14.79 11.85 -15.14
CA ASP A 92 14.91 12.72 -16.30
C ASP A 92 13.82 13.78 -16.37
N SER A 93 13.22 14.14 -15.24
CA SER A 93 12.20 15.17 -15.18
C SER A 93 12.33 15.94 -13.88
N SER A 94 12.06 17.24 -13.93
CA SER A 94 12.00 18.06 -12.73
C SER A 94 10.58 18.20 -12.22
N ALA A 95 9.60 17.67 -12.95
CA ALA A 95 8.20 17.75 -12.54
C ALA A 95 7.93 16.79 -11.40
N GLU A 96 7.07 17.22 -10.48
CA GLU A 96 6.63 16.35 -9.39
C GLU A 96 5.19 15.95 -9.63
N ILE A 97 4.91 14.68 -9.34
CA ILE A 97 3.57 14.12 -9.45
C ILE A 97 3.04 13.93 -8.03
N GLU A 98 1.82 14.37 -7.80
CA GLU A 98 1.15 14.13 -6.53
C GLU A 98 -0.23 13.59 -6.82
N ILE A 99 -0.50 12.39 -6.33
CA ILE A 99 -1.82 11.77 -6.51
C ILE A 99 -2.29 11.18 -5.20
N ARG A 100 -3.58 10.87 -5.13
CA ARG A 100 -4.15 10.12 -4.03
C ARG A 100 -4.72 8.83 -4.57
N ILE A 101 -4.40 7.76 -3.87
CA ILE A 101 -4.93 6.44 -4.18
C ILE A 101 -5.54 5.84 -2.92
N GLY A 102 -6.28 4.76 -3.08
CA GLY A 102 -6.81 4.03 -1.96
C GLY A 102 -6.08 2.71 -1.79
N GLN A 103 -5.93 2.29 -0.54
CA GLN A 103 -5.38 0.97 -0.24
C GLN A 103 -6.22 0.34 0.86
N LEU A 104 -6.44 -0.96 0.73
CA LEU A 104 -7.19 -1.70 1.72
C LEU A 104 -6.34 -2.87 2.20
N TRP A 105 -5.98 -2.82 3.48
CA TRP A 105 -5.20 -3.85 4.13
C TRP A 105 -6.13 -4.77 4.91
N ALA A 106 -5.90 -6.08 4.82
CA ALA A 106 -6.60 -7.05 5.64
C ALA A 106 -5.58 -7.75 6.51
N PHE A 107 -5.96 -8.03 7.76
CA PHE A 107 -5.05 -8.57 8.76
C PHE A 107 -5.56 -9.90 9.27
N ARG A 108 -4.62 -10.75 9.68
CA ARG A 108 -4.90 -11.99 10.40
C ARG A 108 -3.79 -12.21 11.41
N ASP A 109 -4.17 -12.36 12.68
CA ASP A 109 -3.22 -12.68 13.78
C ASP A 109 -2.08 -11.67 13.85
N GLY A 110 -2.40 -10.40 13.64
CA GLY A 110 -1.41 -9.33 13.76
C GLY A 110 -0.49 -9.16 12.57
N LYS A 111 -0.77 -9.86 11.46
CA LYS A 111 0.02 -9.75 10.25
C LYS A 111 -0.85 -9.30 9.09
N ALA A 112 -0.31 -8.46 8.22
CA ALA A 112 -1.02 -8.05 7.01
C ALA A 112 -1.10 -9.24 6.06
N LEU A 113 -2.32 -9.64 5.73
CA LEU A 113 -2.55 -10.79 4.87
C LEU A 113 -2.76 -10.40 3.43
N SER A 114 -3.33 -9.22 3.19
CA SER A 114 -3.55 -8.78 1.81
C SER A 114 -3.55 -7.26 1.74
N LEU A 115 -3.21 -6.78 0.57
CA LEU A 115 -3.28 -5.37 0.21
C LEU A 115 -3.95 -5.26 -1.15
N ARG A 116 -5.01 -4.47 -1.23
CA ARG A 116 -5.67 -4.16 -2.49
C ARG A 116 -5.46 -2.68 -2.79
N ILE A 117 -5.06 -2.38 -4.00
CA ILE A 117 -4.78 -1.01 -4.42
C ILE A 117 -5.90 -0.54 -5.33
N PHE A 118 -6.41 0.66 -5.07
CA PHE A 118 -7.49 1.28 -5.82
C PHE A 118 -7.01 2.62 -6.39
N PRO A 119 -7.28 2.91 -7.66
CA PRO A 119 -6.90 4.21 -8.21
C PRO A 119 -7.60 5.37 -7.53
N GLU A 120 -8.82 5.13 -6.99
CA GLU A 120 -9.60 6.16 -6.34
C GLU A 120 -9.77 5.82 -4.86
N PRO A 121 -9.46 6.76 -3.97
CA PRO A 121 -9.57 6.46 -2.52
C PRO A 121 -10.94 6.01 -2.09
N GLU A 122 -12.02 6.55 -2.69
CA GLU A 122 -13.38 6.18 -2.31
C GLU A 122 -13.64 4.70 -2.51
N LYS A 123 -12.99 4.10 -3.51
CA LYS A 123 -13.20 2.68 -3.77
C LYS A 123 -12.65 1.81 -2.67
N ALA A 124 -11.55 2.21 -2.06
CA ALA A 124 -11.02 1.47 -0.90
C ALA A 124 -12.00 1.55 0.27
N LEU A 125 -12.58 2.73 0.49
CA LEU A 125 -13.55 2.89 1.57
C LEU A 125 -14.79 2.06 1.32
N GLU A 126 -15.29 2.04 0.09
CA GLU A 126 -16.45 1.23 -0.27
C GLU A 126 -16.17 -0.25 -0.04
N ALA A 127 -14.98 -0.71 -0.45
CA ALA A 127 -14.62 -2.11 -0.28
C ALA A 127 -14.55 -2.51 1.18
N ALA A 128 -14.22 -1.57 2.06
CA ALA A 128 -14.17 -1.82 3.50
C ALA A 128 -15.54 -1.66 4.17
N GLY A 129 -16.57 -1.28 3.40
CA GLY A 129 -17.90 -1.08 3.96
C GLY A 129 -18.06 0.26 4.66
N LEU A 130 -17.22 1.24 4.31
CA LEU A 130 -17.19 2.54 4.98
C LEU A 130 -17.79 3.65 4.12
N SER A 131 -18.37 3.35 2.98
CA SER A 131 -18.95 4.37 2.13
C SER A 131 -20.24 4.91 2.74
N GLU A 132 -20.54 6.15 2.38
CA GLU A 132 -21.76 6.81 2.80
C GLU A 132 -22.98 6.20 2.13
#